data_bb94ad7c6e4254195182b5b4e6d84677
#
_entry.id   bb94ad7c6e4254195182b5b4e6d84677
#
_cell.length_a   1.000
_cell.length_b   1.000
_cell.length_c   1.000
_cell.angle_alpha   90.00
_cell.angle_beta   90.00
_cell.angle_gamma   90.00
#
_symmetry.space_group_name_H-M   'P 1'
#
loop_
_entity.id
_entity.type
_entity.pdbx_description
1 polymer ?
#
loop_
_entity_poly.entity_id
_entity_poly.type
_entity_poly.pdbx_seq_one_letter_code
_entity_poly.pdbx_strand_id
1 'polypeptide(L)'
;MLSRKLTDLFFTLRPVILIPVWGFSIFGYYRAADINPLKLQDSWFTISPLIYVAFLFFSLSVGVVYVMNQLADIDVDKKNGGLPLIASGIVSVKAAWILCGICTLLTIILPLFTPFKLLSLFSALTILIGYVYSFRPFFFSGRLIVDFLSNATGYGVIAFGVGWYLGGRELFSGEFLRASLPYFLLMCAGSINSTIPDISGDQAEGKNTTAVRLGASRSHLLSTSILIIAGAAAMIQKDLLASFCVILSLPVYFLYIIKPKNIFMEATYKVGGALCMMCAFLVMPVFIPISLCVFFCTRIYF
;
A
#
# COMPACT_ATOMS: atom_id res chain seq x y z
N MET A 1 8.45 22.62 -22.24
CA MET A 1 9.40 21.50 -22.14
C MET A 1 9.73 21.13 -20.68
N LEU A 2 10.11 22.05 -19.81
CA LEU A 2 10.39 21.79 -18.38
C LEU A 2 9.17 21.26 -17.61
N SER A 3 7.98 21.85 -17.82
CA SER A 3 6.72 21.42 -17.20
C SER A 3 6.41 19.94 -17.48
N ARG A 4 6.56 19.48 -18.72
CA ARG A 4 6.32 18.08 -19.10
C ARG A 4 7.29 17.13 -18.38
N LYS A 5 8.57 17.47 -18.28
CA LYS A 5 9.57 16.66 -17.56
C LYS A 5 9.25 16.53 -16.08
N LEU A 6 8.78 17.60 -15.42
CA LEU A 6 8.36 17.55 -14.02
C LEU A 6 7.12 16.68 -13.83
N THR A 7 6.15 16.75 -14.76
CA THR A 7 4.96 15.91 -14.77
C THR A 7 5.35 14.43 -14.93
N ASP A 8 6.27 14.11 -15.85
CA ASP A 8 6.76 12.74 -16.06
C ASP A 8 7.42 12.18 -14.79
N LEU A 9 8.25 12.99 -14.11
CA LEU A 9 8.88 12.60 -12.83
C LEU A 9 7.83 12.38 -11.72
N PHE A 10 6.81 13.24 -11.64
CA PHE A 10 5.72 13.06 -10.68
C PHE A 10 4.97 11.76 -10.89
N PHE A 11 4.59 11.43 -12.14
CA PHE A 11 3.88 10.19 -12.44
C PHE A 11 4.77 8.94 -12.32
N THR A 12 6.10 9.09 -12.37
CA THR A 12 7.03 7.99 -12.06
C THR A 12 6.93 7.53 -10.60
N LEU A 13 6.52 8.41 -9.66
CA LEU A 13 6.21 8.04 -8.28
C LEU A 13 4.92 7.22 -8.13
N ARG A 14 4.15 7.03 -9.20
CA ARG A 14 2.91 6.25 -9.25
C ARG A 14 1.85 6.72 -8.23
N PRO A 15 1.40 7.97 -8.27
CA PRO A 15 0.59 8.59 -7.22
C PRO A 15 -0.73 7.84 -6.93
N VAL A 16 -1.34 7.15 -7.89
CA VAL A 16 -2.55 6.34 -7.65
C VAL A 16 -2.29 5.19 -6.67
N ILE A 17 -1.10 4.58 -6.73
CA ILE A 17 -0.76 3.45 -5.84
C ILE A 17 -0.40 3.95 -4.44
N LEU A 18 -0.24 5.26 -4.22
CA LEU A 18 -0.08 5.85 -2.89
C LEU A 18 -1.41 5.95 -2.11
N ILE A 19 -2.56 5.85 -2.78
CA ILE A 19 -3.88 5.92 -2.12
C ILE A 19 -4.03 4.87 -0.99
N PRO A 20 -3.66 3.60 -1.16
CA PRO A 20 -3.67 2.62 -0.08
C PRO A 20 -2.75 2.99 1.10
N VAL A 21 -1.62 3.66 0.85
CA VAL A 21 -0.72 4.11 1.92
C VAL A 21 -1.44 5.06 2.86
N TRP A 22 -2.18 6.04 2.30
CA TRP A 22 -3.00 6.97 3.10
C TRP A 22 -4.06 6.22 3.89
N GLY A 23 -4.75 5.26 3.26
CA GLY A 23 -5.78 4.47 3.94
C GLY A 23 -5.25 3.70 5.15
N PHE A 24 -4.13 3.00 5.01
CA PHE A 24 -3.53 2.27 6.14
C PHE A 24 -2.98 3.22 7.23
N SER A 25 -2.43 4.37 6.85
CA SER A 25 -2.03 5.40 7.82
C SER A 25 -3.26 5.96 8.57
N ILE A 26 -4.37 6.18 7.88
CA ILE A 26 -5.63 6.63 8.51
C ILE A 26 -6.17 5.58 9.48
N PHE A 27 -6.13 4.30 9.14
CA PHE A 27 -6.53 3.24 10.08
C PHE A 27 -5.68 3.24 11.34
N GLY A 28 -4.36 3.43 11.20
CA GLY A 28 -3.47 3.59 12.36
C GLY A 28 -3.83 4.78 13.23
N TYR A 29 -4.08 5.93 12.61
CA TYR A 29 -4.51 7.13 13.33
C TYR A 29 -5.88 6.95 14.02
N TYR A 30 -6.84 6.36 13.31
CA TYR A 30 -8.16 6.03 13.84
C TYR A 30 -8.07 5.19 15.12
N ARG A 31 -7.24 4.17 15.11
CA ARG A 31 -7.04 3.27 16.27
C ARG A 31 -6.30 3.95 17.41
N ALA A 32 -5.31 4.78 17.11
CA ALA A 32 -4.51 5.46 18.13
C ALA A 32 -5.28 6.60 18.80
N ALA A 33 -6.07 7.35 18.05
CA ALA A 33 -6.84 8.48 18.56
C ALA A 33 -8.19 8.08 19.15
N ASP A 34 -8.51 6.77 19.26
CA ASP A 34 -9.76 6.23 19.77
C ASP A 34 -11.01 6.89 19.13
N ILE A 35 -10.95 7.14 17.82
CA ILE A 35 -12.04 7.79 17.09
C ILE A 35 -13.28 6.88 17.11
N ASN A 36 -14.42 7.42 17.54
CA ASN A 36 -15.67 6.67 17.49
C ASN A 36 -16.20 6.61 16.05
N PRO A 37 -16.26 5.41 15.42
CA PRO A 37 -16.69 5.28 14.03
C PRO A 37 -18.19 5.60 13.81
N LEU A 38 -18.99 5.69 14.87
CA LEU A 38 -20.40 6.10 14.79
C LEU A 38 -20.59 7.63 14.91
N LYS A 39 -19.51 8.36 15.22
CA LYS A 39 -19.48 9.82 15.38
C LYS A 39 -18.29 10.43 14.63
N LEU A 40 -18.02 9.97 13.42
CA LEU A 40 -16.86 10.40 12.64
C LEU A 40 -16.85 11.91 12.35
N GLN A 41 -18.02 12.51 12.19
CA GLN A 41 -18.16 13.94 11.97
C GLN A 41 -17.53 14.80 13.07
N ASP A 42 -17.49 14.29 14.31
CA ASP A 42 -16.91 15.02 15.44
C ASP A 42 -15.38 15.14 15.31
N SER A 43 -14.74 14.23 14.55
CA SER A 43 -13.30 14.22 14.34
C SER A 43 -12.84 15.00 13.09
N TRP A 44 -13.72 15.25 12.11
CA TRP A 44 -13.32 15.82 10.82
C TRP A 44 -12.66 17.19 10.91
N PHE A 45 -13.08 18.02 11.85
CA PHE A 45 -12.57 19.38 12.05
C PHE A 45 -11.55 19.49 13.20
N THR A 46 -11.33 18.41 13.95
CA THR A 46 -10.41 18.39 15.09
C THR A 46 -9.02 17.89 14.72
N ILE A 47 -8.89 17.20 13.58
CA ILE A 47 -7.61 16.66 13.11
C ILE A 47 -6.74 17.80 12.59
N SER A 48 -5.55 17.94 13.16
CA SER A 48 -4.59 18.98 12.75
C SER A 48 -4.21 18.84 11.26
N PRO A 49 -4.20 19.96 10.50
CA PRO A 49 -3.73 19.96 9.11
C PRO A 49 -2.32 19.37 8.94
N LEU A 50 -1.48 19.46 9.96
CA LEU A 50 -0.13 18.91 9.94
C LEU A 50 -0.11 17.37 9.84
N ILE A 51 -1.15 16.69 10.34
CA ILE A 51 -1.31 15.23 10.19
C ILE A 51 -1.52 14.86 8.72
N TYR A 52 -2.37 15.60 7.99
CA TYR A 52 -2.59 15.38 6.57
C TYR A 52 -1.30 15.58 5.76
N VAL A 53 -0.57 16.65 6.07
CA VAL A 53 0.74 16.93 5.45
C VAL A 53 1.73 15.80 5.74
N ALA A 54 1.76 15.30 7.00
CA ALA A 54 2.65 14.20 7.39
C ALA A 54 2.35 12.92 6.60
N PHE A 55 1.07 12.56 6.35
CA PHE A 55 0.71 11.41 5.53
C PHE A 55 1.13 11.58 4.07
N LEU A 56 0.86 12.75 3.48
CA LEU A 56 1.28 13.03 2.10
C LEU A 56 2.80 13.01 1.97
N PHE A 57 3.50 13.55 2.97
CA PHE A 57 4.95 13.58 2.99
C PHE A 57 5.56 12.18 3.13
N PHE A 58 5.04 11.36 4.07
CA PHE A 58 5.46 9.97 4.22
C PHE A 58 5.27 9.17 2.92
N SER A 59 4.20 9.45 2.18
CA SER A 59 3.93 8.73 0.93
C SER A 59 5.00 8.94 -0.14
N LEU A 60 5.81 9.99 -0.07
CA LEU A 60 6.96 10.17 -0.96
C LEU A 60 8.00 9.05 -0.77
N SER A 61 8.20 8.55 0.46
CA SER A 61 9.11 7.42 0.71
C SER A 61 8.61 6.14 0.04
N VAL A 62 7.29 5.93 0.00
CA VAL A 62 6.68 4.82 -0.74
C VAL A 62 6.77 5.06 -2.26
N GLY A 63 6.65 6.31 -2.70
CA GLY A 63 6.92 6.67 -4.10
C GLY A 63 8.33 6.29 -4.54
N VAL A 64 9.35 6.49 -3.68
CA VAL A 64 10.73 6.02 -3.91
C VAL A 64 10.77 4.50 -4.12
N VAL A 65 10.03 3.73 -3.30
CA VAL A 65 9.94 2.26 -3.45
C VAL A 65 9.40 1.89 -4.83
N TYR A 66 8.37 2.58 -5.32
CA TYR A 66 7.82 2.31 -6.65
C TYR A 66 8.76 2.69 -7.79
N VAL A 67 9.56 3.76 -7.63
CA VAL A 67 10.59 4.10 -8.60
C VAL A 67 11.70 3.04 -8.61
N MET A 68 12.14 2.59 -7.43
CA MET A 68 13.13 1.51 -7.32
C MET A 68 12.63 0.19 -7.94
N ASN A 69 11.37 -0.16 -7.74
CA ASN A 69 10.77 -1.33 -8.37
C ASN A 69 10.80 -1.21 -9.91
N GLN A 70 10.38 -0.07 -10.48
CA GLN A 70 10.48 0.18 -11.93
C GLN A 70 11.93 0.12 -12.43
N LEU A 71 12.91 0.57 -11.63
CA LEU A 71 14.33 0.49 -11.99
C LEU A 71 14.86 -0.95 -11.97
N ALA A 72 14.35 -1.79 -11.07
CA ALA A 72 14.71 -3.20 -10.99
C ALA A 72 14.11 -4.02 -12.15
N ASP A 73 12.91 -3.64 -12.61
CA ASP A 73 12.11 -4.42 -13.56
C ASP A 73 12.16 -3.87 -15.01
N ILE A 74 13.13 -2.98 -15.36
CA ILE A 74 13.19 -2.31 -16.68
C ILE A 74 13.10 -3.30 -17.86
N ASP A 75 13.86 -4.40 -17.80
CA ASP A 75 13.92 -5.35 -18.93
C ASP A 75 12.63 -6.18 -19.04
N VAL A 76 11.99 -6.46 -17.93
CA VAL A 76 10.71 -7.15 -17.84
C VAL A 76 9.59 -6.26 -18.38
N ASP A 77 9.54 -5.02 -17.90
CA ASP A 77 8.56 -4.02 -18.30
C ASP A 77 8.61 -3.69 -19.79
N LYS A 78 9.80 -3.68 -20.38
CA LYS A 78 9.96 -3.52 -21.84
C LYS A 78 9.31 -4.65 -22.64
N LYS A 79 9.35 -5.89 -22.12
CA LYS A 79 8.76 -7.05 -22.80
C LYS A 79 7.25 -7.10 -22.67
N ASN A 80 6.72 -6.68 -21.52
CA ASN A 80 5.29 -6.78 -21.20
C ASN A 80 4.45 -5.61 -21.73
N GLY A 81 5.05 -4.61 -22.40
CA GLY A 81 4.33 -3.45 -22.93
C GLY A 81 3.68 -2.59 -21.87
N GLY A 82 4.16 -2.67 -20.63
CA GLY A 82 3.65 -1.88 -19.51
C GLY A 82 3.90 -0.38 -19.69
N LEU A 83 3.23 0.43 -18.84
CA LEU A 83 3.32 1.90 -18.81
C LEU A 83 4.43 2.48 -17.90
N PRO A 84 5.46 1.76 -17.47
CA PRO A 84 6.53 2.33 -16.66
C PRO A 84 7.30 3.33 -17.51
N LEU A 85 7.26 4.58 -17.12
CA LEU A 85 7.90 5.70 -17.82
C LEU A 85 9.40 5.51 -18.00
N ILE A 86 10.03 4.74 -17.12
CA ILE A 86 11.46 4.41 -17.18
C ILE A 86 11.72 3.39 -18.29
N ALA A 87 10.96 2.30 -18.37
CA ALA A 87 11.15 1.27 -19.39
C ALA A 87 10.87 1.78 -20.81
N SER A 88 9.97 2.73 -20.98
CA SER A 88 9.68 3.39 -22.25
C SER A 88 10.72 4.46 -22.63
N GLY A 89 11.64 4.81 -21.73
CA GLY A 89 12.67 5.83 -21.96
C GLY A 89 12.20 7.28 -21.86
N ILE A 90 10.93 7.53 -21.48
CA ILE A 90 10.42 8.89 -21.24
C ILE A 90 11.17 9.54 -20.08
N VAL A 91 11.40 8.79 -18.99
CA VAL A 91 12.25 9.17 -17.88
C VAL A 91 13.54 8.35 -17.94
N SER A 92 14.69 9.04 -18.01
CA SER A 92 15.98 8.33 -18.03
C SER A 92 16.29 7.67 -16.69
N VAL A 93 16.99 6.55 -16.71
CA VAL A 93 17.47 5.83 -15.51
C VAL A 93 18.20 6.76 -14.55
N LYS A 94 19.05 7.67 -15.08
CA LYS A 94 19.77 8.66 -14.28
C LYS A 94 18.81 9.63 -13.57
N ALA A 95 17.78 10.10 -14.27
CA ALA A 95 16.78 11.01 -13.67
C ALA A 95 15.95 10.29 -12.58
N ALA A 96 15.61 9.02 -12.81
CA ALA A 96 14.90 8.21 -11.81
C ALA A 96 15.73 7.99 -10.53
N TRP A 97 17.04 7.69 -10.64
CA TRP A 97 17.93 7.60 -9.47
C TRP A 97 18.11 8.92 -8.75
N ILE A 98 18.20 10.05 -9.48
CA ILE A 98 18.26 11.39 -8.88
C ILE A 98 16.95 11.66 -8.12
N LEU A 99 15.79 11.34 -8.69
CA LEU A 99 14.50 11.48 -8.02
C LEU A 99 14.45 10.65 -6.73
N CYS A 100 14.87 9.38 -6.78
CA CYS A 100 15.00 8.54 -5.58
C CYS A 100 15.87 9.19 -4.52
N GLY A 101 17.06 9.67 -4.89
CA GLY A 101 18.00 10.31 -3.95
C GLY A 101 17.41 11.56 -3.30
N ILE A 102 16.81 12.44 -4.09
CA ILE A 102 16.16 13.67 -3.58
C ILE A 102 15.02 13.33 -2.63
N CYS A 103 14.07 12.46 -3.05
CA CYS A 103 12.94 12.10 -2.21
C CYS A 103 13.39 11.37 -0.93
N THR A 104 14.40 10.49 -1.00
CA THR A 104 14.97 9.81 0.16
C THR A 104 15.56 10.82 1.16
N LEU A 105 16.39 11.75 0.69
CA LEU A 105 16.98 12.78 1.54
C LEU A 105 15.90 13.65 2.19
N LEU A 106 14.91 14.08 1.41
CA LEU A 106 13.80 14.88 1.94
C LEU A 106 13.03 14.12 3.02
N THR A 107 12.62 12.88 2.76
CA THR A 107 11.77 12.11 3.68
C THR A 107 12.50 11.63 4.93
N ILE A 108 13.83 11.55 4.91
CA ILE A 108 14.64 11.21 6.09
C ILE A 108 15.06 12.46 6.87
N ILE A 109 15.45 13.53 6.19
CA ILE A 109 16.06 14.68 6.86
C ILE A 109 15.00 15.67 7.39
N LEU A 110 14.00 16.04 6.57
CA LEU A 110 13.05 17.09 6.97
C LEU A 110 12.24 16.74 8.24
N PRO A 111 11.76 15.51 8.47
CA PRO A 111 11.02 15.21 9.69
C PRO A 111 11.83 15.43 10.97
N LEU A 112 13.16 15.37 10.93
CA LEU A 112 14.03 15.62 12.10
C LEU A 112 13.87 17.03 12.66
N PHE A 113 13.46 17.98 11.82
CA PHE A 113 13.20 19.38 12.18
C PHE A 113 11.74 19.68 12.49
N THR A 114 10.89 18.65 12.57
CA THR A 114 9.45 18.76 12.88
C THR A 114 9.15 18.09 14.23
N PRO A 115 7.94 18.26 14.78
CA PRO A 115 7.50 17.48 15.92
C PRO A 115 7.46 15.96 15.67
N PHE A 116 7.45 15.54 14.40
CA PHE A 116 7.25 14.15 13.98
C PHE A 116 8.56 13.46 13.56
N LYS A 117 9.59 13.53 14.40
CA LYS A 117 10.94 13.02 14.09
C LYS A 117 10.98 11.55 13.68
N LEU A 118 10.11 10.70 14.24
CA LEU A 118 10.07 9.28 13.92
C LEU A 118 9.58 8.99 12.49
N LEU A 119 9.00 9.95 11.78
CA LEU A 119 8.72 9.78 10.34
C LEU A 119 10.00 9.50 9.55
N SER A 120 11.15 10.00 9.99
CA SER A 120 12.45 9.68 9.38
C SER A 120 12.76 8.19 9.47
N LEU A 121 12.50 7.57 10.62
CA LEU A 121 12.69 6.14 10.81
C LEU A 121 11.72 5.33 9.96
N PHE A 122 10.43 5.71 9.93
CA PHE A 122 9.44 5.05 9.08
C PHE A 122 9.81 5.14 7.60
N SER A 123 10.25 6.30 7.14
CA SER A 123 10.71 6.50 5.75
C SER A 123 11.93 5.63 5.44
N ALA A 124 12.92 5.59 6.32
CA ALA A 124 14.11 4.75 6.15
C ALA A 124 13.76 3.25 6.09
N LEU A 125 12.89 2.77 7.00
CA LEU A 125 12.42 1.38 6.99
C LEU A 125 11.63 1.05 5.73
N THR A 126 10.76 1.95 5.27
CA THR A 126 9.99 1.80 4.03
C THR A 126 10.93 1.64 2.83
N ILE A 127 11.92 2.53 2.68
CA ILE A 127 12.87 2.50 1.58
C ILE A 127 13.75 1.25 1.65
N LEU A 128 14.18 0.84 2.84
CA LEU A 128 14.95 -0.38 3.04
C LEU A 128 14.15 -1.63 2.63
N ILE A 129 12.89 -1.75 3.06
CA ILE A 129 12.01 -2.87 2.65
C ILE A 129 11.79 -2.84 1.15
N GLY A 130 11.56 -1.67 0.55
CA GLY A 130 11.42 -1.53 -0.90
C GLY A 130 12.67 -1.98 -1.66
N TYR A 131 13.85 -1.67 -1.14
CA TYR A 131 15.11 -2.11 -1.72
C TYR A 131 15.25 -3.64 -1.68
N VAL A 132 15.07 -4.26 -0.51
CA VAL A 132 15.18 -5.72 -0.38
C VAL A 132 14.05 -6.47 -1.12
N TYR A 133 12.90 -5.82 -1.30
CA TYR A 133 11.79 -6.34 -2.09
C TYR A 133 12.15 -6.44 -3.58
N SER A 134 12.79 -5.41 -4.14
CA SER A 134 12.98 -5.28 -5.58
C SER A 134 14.32 -5.78 -6.08
N PHE A 135 15.41 -5.64 -5.30
CA PHE A 135 16.78 -5.90 -5.79
C PHE A 135 17.36 -7.22 -5.28
N ARG A 136 18.20 -7.85 -6.15
CA ARG A 136 19.03 -8.99 -5.76
C ARG A 136 20.17 -8.52 -4.84
N PRO A 137 20.66 -9.38 -3.91
CA PRO A 137 20.36 -10.81 -3.74
C PRO A 137 19.07 -11.12 -2.97
N PHE A 138 18.42 -10.12 -2.37
CA PHE A 138 17.23 -10.34 -1.52
C PHE A 138 16.01 -10.72 -2.36
N PHE A 139 15.58 -9.86 -3.25
CA PHE A 139 14.50 -10.08 -4.23
C PHE A 139 13.24 -10.74 -3.63
N PHE A 140 12.69 -10.10 -2.58
CA PHE A 140 11.56 -10.64 -1.83
C PHE A 140 10.29 -10.76 -2.67
N SER A 141 10.12 -9.90 -3.68
CA SER A 141 9.00 -9.96 -4.62
C SER A 141 8.91 -11.30 -5.39
N GLY A 142 10.03 -12.01 -5.53
CA GLY A 142 10.10 -13.30 -6.23
C GLY A 142 10.19 -14.52 -5.32
N ARG A 143 9.90 -14.39 -4.01
CA ARG A 143 10.08 -15.49 -3.04
C ARG A 143 8.79 -15.88 -2.34
N LEU A 144 8.58 -17.20 -2.22
CA LEU A 144 7.46 -17.81 -1.51
C LEU A 144 7.29 -17.20 -0.11
N ILE A 145 6.05 -16.83 0.23
CA ILE A 145 5.61 -16.24 1.51
C ILE A 145 6.13 -14.82 1.71
N VAL A 146 7.40 -14.55 1.42
CA VAL A 146 8.03 -13.25 1.66
C VAL A 146 7.46 -12.19 0.71
N ASP A 147 6.99 -12.59 -0.47
CA ASP A 147 6.33 -11.74 -1.46
C ASP A 147 5.15 -10.95 -0.86
N PHE A 148 4.16 -11.62 -0.28
CA PHE A 148 3.01 -10.96 0.31
C PHE A 148 3.27 -10.42 1.73
N LEU A 149 4.15 -11.07 2.52
CA LEU A 149 4.50 -10.59 3.86
C LEU A 149 5.22 -9.24 3.81
N SER A 150 6.10 -9.02 2.82
CA SER A 150 6.78 -7.73 2.65
C SER A 150 5.78 -6.60 2.39
N ASN A 151 4.81 -6.84 1.49
CA ASN A 151 3.74 -5.89 1.22
C ASN A 151 2.87 -5.64 2.47
N ALA A 152 2.48 -6.72 3.16
CA ALA A 152 1.67 -6.60 4.38
C ALA A 152 2.41 -5.85 5.49
N THR A 153 3.73 -6.02 5.61
CA THR A 153 4.56 -5.27 6.54
C THR A 153 4.62 -3.78 6.16
N GLY A 154 4.81 -3.47 4.87
CA GLY A 154 4.84 -2.10 4.39
C GLY A 154 3.54 -1.33 4.68
N TYR A 155 2.40 -1.94 4.43
CA TYR A 155 1.10 -1.28 4.64
C TYR A 155 0.53 -1.49 6.05
N GLY A 156 0.39 -2.75 6.47
CA GLY A 156 -0.31 -3.11 7.71
C GLY A 156 0.50 -2.86 8.99
N VAL A 157 1.83 -2.70 8.88
CA VAL A 157 2.69 -2.39 10.03
C VAL A 157 3.30 -0.99 9.90
N ILE A 158 3.99 -0.68 8.79
CA ILE A 158 4.72 0.59 8.68
C ILE A 158 3.77 1.75 8.41
N ALA A 159 2.95 1.72 7.36
CA ALA A 159 2.01 2.80 7.08
C ALA A 159 0.97 2.94 8.19
N PHE A 160 0.44 1.84 8.73
CA PHE A 160 -0.40 1.85 9.94
C PHE A 160 0.35 2.47 11.13
N GLY A 161 1.61 2.11 11.34
CA GLY A 161 2.48 2.63 12.40
C GLY A 161 2.70 4.14 12.31
N VAL A 162 2.80 4.69 11.11
CA VAL A 162 2.84 6.15 10.90
C VAL A 162 1.59 6.81 11.48
N GLY A 163 0.42 6.29 11.13
CA GLY A 163 -0.83 6.81 11.67
C GLY A 163 -0.95 6.64 13.19
N TRP A 164 -0.56 5.48 13.70
CA TRP A 164 -0.54 5.18 15.13
C TRP A 164 0.35 6.17 15.91
N TYR A 165 1.55 6.43 15.41
CA TYR A 165 2.47 7.40 15.98
C TYR A 165 1.90 8.82 15.96
N LEU A 166 1.32 9.23 14.83
CA LEU A 166 0.72 10.56 14.68
C LEU A 166 -0.54 10.73 15.51
N GLY A 167 -1.21 9.64 15.90
CA GLY A 167 -2.30 9.62 16.88
C GLY A 167 -1.83 9.66 18.33
N GLY A 168 -0.51 9.77 18.58
CA GLY A 168 0.06 10.00 19.91
C GLY A 168 0.25 8.76 20.77
N ARG A 169 0.19 7.54 20.20
CA ARG A 169 0.39 6.29 20.93
C ARG A 169 1.80 5.74 20.79
N GLU A 170 2.20 4.96 21.79
CA GLU A 170 3.52 4.32 21.85
C GLU A 170 3.65 3.21 20.81
N LEU A 171 4.78 3.23 20.09
CA LEU A 171 5.16 2.22 19.12
C LEU A 171 5.70 0.95 19.80
N PHE A 172 5.60 -0.18 19.10
CA PHE A 172 6.12 -1.48 19.55
C PHE A 172 5.54 -1.99 20.88
N SER A 173 4.43 -1.41 21.33
CA SER A 173 3.66 -1.90 22.45
C SER A 173 2.81 -3.12 22.06
N GLY A 174 2.39 -3.93 23.05
CA GLY A 174 1.44 -5.01 22.80
C GLY A 174 0.09 -4.50 22.26
N GLU A 175 -0.26 -3.24 22.55
CA GLU A 175 -1.45 -2.58 22.00
C GLU A 175 -1.29 -2.29 20.50
N PHE A 176 -0.14 -1.76 20.08
CA PHE A 176 0.19 -1.54 18.67
C PHE A 176 0.09 -2.83 17.85
N LEU A 177 0.74 -3.90 18.34
CA LEU A 177 0.74 -5.20 17.65
C LEU A 177 -0.67 -5.76 17.50
N ARG A 178 -1.50 -5.66 18.55
CA ARG A 178 -2.90 -6.08 18.49
C ARG A 178 -3.69 -5.23 17.51
N ALA A 179 -3.57 -3.90 17.58
CA ALA A 179 -4.32 -2.99 16.74
C ALA A 179 -3.97 -3.11 15.25
N SER A 180 -2.70 -3.35 14.91
CA SER A 180 -2.25 -3.50 13.53
C SER A 180 -2.60 -4.86 12.91
N LEU A 181 -2.81 -5.91 13.72
CA LEU A 181 -3.00 -7.28 13.26
C LEU A 181 -4.14 -7.47 12.23
N PRO A 182 -5.37 -6.94 12.41
CA PRO A 182 -6.43 -7.08 11.40
C PRO A 182 -6.04 -6.46 10.05
N TYR A 183 -5.39 -5.31 10.07
CA TYR A 183 -4.98 -4.59 8.86
C TYR A 183 -3.78 -5.24 8.16
N PHE A 184 -2.84 -5.80 8.93
CA PHE A 184 -1.77 -6.62 8.40
C PHE A 184 -2.33 -7.86 7.66
N LEU A 185 -3.28 -8.58 8.28
CA LEU A 185 -3.91 -9.74 7.68
C LEU A 185 -4.76 -9.37 6.45
N LEU A 186 -5.49 -8.25 6.49
CA LEU A 186 -6.20 -7.71 5.33
C LEU A 186 -5.26 -7.50 4.14
N MET A 187 -4.08 -6.92 4.41
CA MET A 187 -3.09 -6.69 3.34
C MET A 187 -2.44 -8.00 2.87
N CYS A 188 -2.21 -8.98 3.76
CA CYS A 188 -1.77 -10.31 3.34
C CYS A 188 -2.76 -10.94 2.34
N ALA A 189 -4.05 -10.90 2.66
CA ALA A 189 -5.09 -11.47 1.80
C ALA A 189 -5.15 -10.76 0.43
N GLY A 190 -5.18 -9.43 0.43
CA GLY A 190 -5.18 -8.64 -0.82
C GLY A 190 -3.92 -8.85 -1.66
N SER A 191 -2.75 -8.92 -1.02
CA SER A 191 -1.47 -9.10 -1.69
C SER A 191 -1.35 -10.47 -2.36
N ILE A 192 -1.78 -11.56 -1.70
CA ILE A 192 -1.81 -12.90 -2.32
C ILE A 192 -2.70 -12.90 -3.56
N ASN A 193 -3.90 -12.33 -3.48
CA ASN A 193 -4.82 -12.33 -4.62
C ASN A 193 -4.32 -11.46 -5.78
N SER A 194 -3.60 -10.37 -5.50
CA SER A 194 -3.08 -9.48 -6.55
C SER A 194 -1.98 -10.12 -7.40
N THR A 195 -1.31 -11.18 -6.90
CA THR A 195 -0.27 -11.90 -7.66
C THR A 195 -0.81 -13.08 -8.48
N ILE A 196 -2.07 -13.49 -8.26
CA ILE A 196 -2.66 -14.63 -8.99
C ILE A 196 -2.76 -14.40 -10.51
N PRO A 197 -3.19 -13.22 -11.00
CA PRO A 197 -3.20 -12.95 -12.43
C PRO A 197 -1.82 -13.01 -13.09
N ASP A 198 -0.76 -12.79 -12.32
CA ASP A 198 0.61 -12.67 -12.81
C ASP A 198 1.37 -14.01 -12.81
N ILE A 199 0.75 -15.14 -12.42
CA ILE A 199 1.40 -16.46 -12.28
C ILE A 199 2.22 -16.83 -13.53
N SER A 200 1.64 -16.67 -14.72
CA SER A 200 2.32 -17.06 -15.97
C SER A 200 3.54 -16.17 -16.28
N GLY A 201 3.42 -14.87 -16.01
CA GLY A 201 4.51 -13.90 -16.17
C GLY A 201 5.63 -14.17 -15.16
N ASP A 202 5.28 -14.33 -13.90
CA ASP A 202 6.23 -14.61 -12.82
C ASP A 202 6.99 -15.93 -13.03
N GLN A 203 6.32 -16.98 -13.54
CA GLN A 203 6.97 -18.23 -13.89
C GLN A 203 7.98 -18.05 -15.03
N ALA A 204 7.64 -17.29 -16.06
CA ALA A 204 8.53 -17.02 -17.20
C ALA A 204 9.77 -16.21 -16.76
N GLU A 205 9.69 -15.43 -15.70
CA GLU A 205 10.78 -14.66 -15.10
C GLU A 205 11.60 -15.46 -14.07
N GLY A 206 11.22 -16.71 -13.80
CA GLY A 206 11.87 -17.55 -12.80
C GLY A 206 11.61 -17.14 -11.36
N LYS A 207 10.55 -16.36 -11.10
CA LYS A 207 10.09 -16.05 -9.75
C LYS A 207 9.41 -17.28 -9.12
N ASN A 208 9.53 -17.41 -7.81
CA ASN A 208 8.93 -18.46 -7.02
C ASN A 208 7.97 -17.83 -5.98
N THR A 209 7.03 -17.04 -6.47
CA THR A 209 6.03 -16.35 -5.63
C THR A 209 5.06 -17.35 -5.00
N THR A 210 4.30 -16.91 -4.00
CA THR A 210 3.29 -17.74 -3.34
C THR A 210 2.24 -18.23 -4.35
N ALA A 211 1.81 -17.36 -5.26
CA ALA A 211 0.83 -17.71 -6.29
C ALA A 211 1.41 -18.71 -7.31
N VAL A 212 2.67 -18.56 -7.72
CA VAL A 212 3.37 -19.51 -8.60
C VAL A 212 3.47 -20.87 -7.97
N ARG A 213 3.83 -20.94 -6.68
CA ARG A 213 4.07 -22.22 -5.99
C ARG A 213 2.79 -22.99 -5.67
N LEU A 214 1.74 -22.29 -5.24
CA LEU A 214 0.48 -22.93 -4.82
C LEU A 214 -0.53 -23.09 -5.96
N GLY A 215 -0.40 -22.28 -7.02
CA GLY A 215 -1.40 -22.13 -8.07
C GLY A 215 -2.61 -21.28 -7.63
N ALA A 216 -3.41 -20.84 -8.58
CA ALA A 216 -4.49 -19.87 -8.38
C ALA A 216 -5.49 -20.27 -7.29
N SER A 217 -6.02 -21.49 -7.35
CA SER A 217 -7.09 -21.93 -6.43
C SER A 217 -6.61 -22.02 -4.98
N ARG A 218 -5.43 -22.60 -4.73
CA ARG A 218 -4.90 -22.73 -3.36
C ARG A 218 -4.46 -21.40 -2.79
N SER A 219 -3.88 -20.52 -3.61
CA SER A 219 -3.51 -19.16 -3.20
C SER A 219 -4.74 -18.36 -2.81
N HIS A 220 -5.81 -18.44 -3.58
CA HIS A 220 -7.05 -17.77 -3.25
C HIS A 220 -7.72 -18.35 -1.98
N LEU A 221 -7.68 -19.65 -1.77
CA LEU A 221 -8.19 -20.28 -0.55
C LEU A 221 -7.40 -19.81 0.68
N LEU A 222 -6.07 -19.76 0.59
CA LEU A 222 -5.20 -19.21 1.63
C LEU A 222 -5.55 -17.73 1.91
N SER A 223 -5.68 -16.93 0.87
CA SER A 223 -6.06 -15.52 0.96
C SER A 223 -7.42 -15.35 1.65
N THR A 224 -8.44 -16.14 1.26
CA THR A 224 -9.77 -16.10 1.87
C THR A 224 -9.73 -16.50 3.34
N SER A 225 -8.96 -17.53 3.69
CA SER A 225 -8.78 -17.96 5.08
C SER A 225 -8.14 -16.87 5.93
N ILE A 226 -7.11 -16.20 5.41
CA ILE A 226 -6.46 -15.07 6.09
C ILE A 226 -7.46 -13.92 6.26
N LEU A 227 -8.27 -13.61 5.26
CA LEU A 227 -9.30 -12.57 5.35
C LEU A 227 -10.34 -12.88 6.44
N ILE A 228 -10.77 -14.12 6.57
CA ILE A 228 -11.69 -14.55 7.64
C ILE A 228 -11.03 -14.40 9.02
N ILE A 229 -9.76 -14.77 9.15
CA ILE A 229 -8.99 -14.58 10.40
C ILE A 229 -8.84 -13.08 10.71
N ALA A 230 -8.63 -12.24 9.71
CA ALA A 230 -8.60 -10.78 9.89
C ALA A 230 -9.92 -10.26 10.46
N GLY A 231 -11.06 -10.76 9.93
CA GLY A 231 -12.38 -10.43 10.43
C GLY A 231 -12.62 -10.88 11.87
N ALA A 232 -12.23 -12.11 12.21
CA ALA A 232 -12.31 -12.61 13.58
C ALA A 232 -11.47 -11.76 14.55
N ALA A 233 -10.23 -11.42 14.16
CA ALA A 233 -9.36 -10.53 14.95
C ALA A 233 -9.97 -9.14 15.13
N ALA A 234 -10.57 -8.57 14.08
CA ALA A 234 -11.24 -7.26 14.14
C ALA A 234 -12.46 -7.29 15.07
N MET A 235 -13.28 -8.34 14.98
CA MET A 235 -14.48 -8.51 15.84
C MET A 235 -14.10 -8.68 17.32
N ILE A 236 -13.09 -9.50 17.63
CA ILE A 236 -12.59 -9.69 19.01
C ILE A 236 -12.10 -8.34 19.57
N GLN A 237 -11.47 -7.50 18.75
CA GLN A 237 -10.96 -6.20 19.15
C GLN A 237 -12.02 -5.09 19.10
N LYS A 238 -13.26 -5.40 18.69
CA LYS A 238 -14.33 -4.43 18.45
C LYS A 238 -13.92 -3.32 17.48
N ASP A 239 -13.06 -3.65 16.52
CA ASP A 239 -12.65 -2.73 15.47
C ASP A 239 -13.69 -2.72 14.35
N LEU A 240 -14.59 -1.74 14.39
CA LEU A 240 -15.71 -1.66 13.45
C LEU A 240 -15.23 -1.41 12.02
N LEU A 241 -14.22 -0.55 11.79
CA LEU A 241 -13.77 -0.26 10.43
C LEU A 241 -13.07 -1.47 9.80
N ALA A 242 -12.19 -2.15 10.52
CA ALA A 242 -11.59 -3.39 10.05
C ALA A 242 -12.65 -4.48 9.79
N SER A 243 -13.66 -4.59 10.67
CA SER A 243 -14.78 -5.52 10.48
C SER A 243 -15.58 -5.20 9.21
N PHE A 244 -15.89 -3.93 8.97
CA PHE A 244 -16.57 -3.51 7.72
C PHE A 244 -15.72 -3.80 6.50
N CYS A 245 -14.41 -3.53 6.51
CA CYS A 245 -13.51 -3.86 5.39
C CYS A 245 -13.60 -5.35 5.03
N VAL A 246 -13.60 -6.24 6.04
CA VAL A 246 -13.71 -7.68 5.80
C VAL A 246 -15.09 -8.05 5.28
N ILE A 247 -16.17 -7.60 5.95
CA ILE A 247 -17.56 -7.93 5.58
C ILE A 247 -17.87 -7.50 4.16
N LEU A 248 -17.44 -6.31 3.75
CA LEU A 248 -17.65 -5.80 2.40
C LEU A 248 -16.81 -6.53 1.34
N SER A 249 -15.63 -7.04 1.70
CA SER A 249 -14.74 -7.75 0.78
C SER A 249 -15.13 -9.23 0.60
N LEU A 250 -15.62 -9.90 1.64
CA LEU A 250 -15.94 -11.34 1.64
C LEU A 250 -16.85 -11.79 0.48
N PRO A 251 -17.93 -11.07 0.10
CA PRO A 251 -18.79 -11.51 -1.00
C PRO A 251 -18.04 -11.66 -2.32
N VAL A 252 -17.06 -10.77 -2.59
CA VAL A 252 -16.26 -10.81 -3.82
C VAL A 252 -15.29 -12.01 -3.79
N TYR A 253 -14.73 -12.32 -2.62
CA TYR A 253 -13.88 -13.49 -2.42
C TYR A 253 -14.66 -14.80 -2.64
N PHE A 254 -15.85 -14.93 -2.05
CA PHE A 254 -16.71 -16.08 -2.26
C PHE A 254 -17.20 -16.20 -3.71
N LEU A 255 -17.45 -15.06 -4.38
CA LEU A 255 -17.86 -15.07 -5.77
C LEU A 255 -16.81 -15.72 -6.68
N TYR A 256 -15.52 -15.49 -6.44
CA TYR A 256 -14.45 -16.15 -7.19
C TYR A 256 -14.39 -17.66 -6.88
N ILE A 257 -14.65 -18.10 -5.65
CA ILE A 257 -14.73 -19.55 -5.32
C ILE A 257 -15.84 -20.24 -6.14
N ILE A 258 -16.99 -19.56 -6.28
CA ILE A 258 -18.17 -20.12 -7.00
C ILE A 258 -17.95 -20.02 -8.52
N LYS A 259 -17.35 -18.93 -8.98
CA LYS A 259 -17.13 -18.63 -10.40
C LYS A 259 -15.68 -18.19 -10.61
N PRO A 260 -14.74 -19.13 -10.85
CA PRO A 260 -13.29 -18.81 -10.96
C PRO A 260 -12.97 -18.15 -12.31
N LYS A 261 -13.38 -16.89 -12.49
CA LYS A 261 -13.07 -16.06 -13.65
C LYS A 261 -12.11 -14.94 -13.25
N ASN A 262 -11.19 -14.56 -14.15
CA ASN A 262 -10.20 -13.51 -13.91
C ASN A 262 -10.83 -12.19 -13.42
N ILE A 263 -11.98 -11.79 -13.98
CA ILE A 263 -12.67 -10.58 -13.55
C ILE A 263 -13.06 -10.60 -12.06
N PHE A 264 -13.47 -11.75 -11.53
CA PHE A 264 -13.81 -11.89 -10.10
C PHE A 264 -12.55 -11.97 -9.24
N MET A 265 -11.46 -12.57 -9.76
CA MET A 265 -10.17 -12.52 -9.08
C MET A 265 -9.69 -11.07 -8.93
N GLU A 266 -9.66 -10.33 -10.02
CA GLU A 266 -9.27 -8.92 -10.00
C GLU A 266 -10.17 -8.08 -9.09
N ALA A 267 -11.46 -8.37 -9.04
CA ALA A 267 -12.41 -7.69 -8.16
C ALA A 267 -12.06 -7.89 -6.69
N THR A 268 -11.48 -9.02 -6.25
CA THR A 268 -11.14 -9.27 -4.84
C THR A 268 -10.19 -8.20 -4.29
N TYR A 269 -9.16 -7.83 -5.02
CA TYR A 269 -8.19 -6.83 -4.57
C TYR A 269 -8.50 -5.40 -5.06
N LYS A 270 -9.10 -5.23 -6.27
CA LYS A 270 -9.47 -3.90 -6.79
C LYS A 270 -10.69 -3.34 -6.07
N VAL A 271 -11.81 -4.09 -6.05
CA VAL A 271 -13.05 -3.65 -5.39
C VAL A 271 -12.91 -3.74 -3.89
N GLY A 272 -12.37 -4.85 -3.35
CA GLY A 272 -12.11 -4.99 -1.91
C GLY A 272 -11.18 -3.89 -1.39
N GLY A 273 -10.09 -3.59 -2.11
CA GLY A 273 -9.20 -2.50 -1.78
C GLY A 273 -9.89 -1.12 -1.81
N ALA A 274 -10.70 -0.85 -2.84
CA ALA A 274 -11.46 0.41 -2.94
C ALA A 274 -12.45 0.57 -1.77
N LEU A 275 -13.15 -0.49 -1.39
CA LEU A 275 -14.08 -0.48 -0.25
C LEU A 275 -13.33 -0.23 1.07
N CYS A 276 -12.16 -0.84 1.27
CA CYS A 276 -11.32 -0.56 2.42
C CYS A 276 -10.87 0.91 2.45
N MET A 277 -10.47 1.48 1.31
CA MET A 277 -10.10 2.89 1.24
C MET A 277 -11.28 3.82 1.51
N MET A 278 -12.47 3.48 1.05
CA MET A 278 -13.69 4.22 1.41
C MET A 278 -13.91 4.22 2.92
N CYS A 279 -13.77 3.07 3.60
CA CYS A 279 -13.87 3.01 5.06
C CYS A 279 -12.84 3.90 5.76
N ALA A 280 -11.58 3.89 5.31
CA ALA A 280 -10.54 4.76 5.85
C ALA A 280 -10.87 6.25 5.66
N PHE A 281 -11.31 6.62 4.46
CA PHE A 281 -11.58 8.03 4.13
C PHE A 281 -12.84 8.60 4.81
N LEU A 282 -13.70 7.76 5.36
CA LEU A 282 -14.75 8.26 6.27
C LEU A 282 -14.15 8.91 7.52
N VAL A 283 -12.98 8.48 7.99
CA VAL A 283 -12.27 9.10 9.13
C VAL A 283 -11.66 10.45 8.73
N MET A 284 -11.09 10.52 7.52
CA MET A 284 -10.44 11.72 6.99
C MET A 284 -10.96 12.05 5.58
N PRO A 285 -12.16 12.67 5.44
CA PRO A 285 -12.83 12.89 4.15
C PRO A 285 -12.02 13.74 3.14
N VAL A 286 -11.08 14.54 3.62
CA VAL A 286 -10.17 15.33 2.76
C VAL A 286 -9.42 14.45 1.76
N PHE A 287 -9.16 13.18 2.09
CA PHE A 287 -8.51 12.26 1.16
C PHE A 287 -9.40 11.79 0.00
N ILE A 288 -10.73 11.97 0.09
CA ILE A 288 -11.64 11.64 -1.02
C ILE A 288 -11.34 12.52 -2.25
N PRO A 289 -11.44 13.87 -2.17
CA PRO A 289 -11.15 14.73 -3.31
C PRO A 289 -9.68 14.62 -3.76
N ILE A 290 -8.72 14.44 -2.85
CA ILE A 290 -7.32 14.23 -3.20
C ILE A 290 -7.16 12.95 -4.03
N SER A 291 -7.75 11.83 -3.60
CA SER A 291 -7.68 10.56 -4.30
C SER A 291 -8.36 10.61 -5.66
N LEU A 292 -9.52 11.27 -5.76
CA LEU A 292 -10.21 11.48 -7.03
C LEU A 292 -9.35 12.34 -7.99
N CYS A 293 -8.78 13.43 -7.50
CA CYS A 293 -7.88 14.27 -8.28
C CYS A 293 -6.68 13.47 -8.82
N VAL A 294 -6.01 12.71 -7.95
CA VAL A 294 -4.88 11.85 -8.33
C VAL A 294 -5.30 10.81 -9.36
N PHE A 295 -6.45 10.18 -9.18
CA PHE A 295 -6.97 9.18 -10.13
C PHE A 295 -7.25 9.81 -11.50
N PHE A 296 -7.99 10.93 -11.56
CA PHE A 296 -8.30 11.60 -12.80
C PHE A 296 -7.04 12.16 -13.50
N CYS A 297 -6.14 12.81 -12.74
CA CYS A 297 -4.87 13.29 -13.30
C CYS A 297 -4.05 12.16 -13.90
N THR A 298 -3.98 11.00 -13.23
CA THR A 298 -3.29 9.83 -13.76
C THR A 298 -3.96 9.31 -15.02
N ARG A 299 -5.30 9.24 -15.03
CA ARG A 299 -6.06 8.80 -16.21
C ARG A 299 -5.92 9.71 -17.41
N ILE A 300 -5.76 11.02 -17.19
CA ILE A 300 -5.53 12.00 -18.25
C ILE A 300 -4.08 11.93 -18.75
N TYR A 301 -3.15 11.64 -17.86
CA TYR A 301 -1.72 11.58 -18.20
C TYR A 301 -1.38 10.35 -19.04
N PHE A 302 -1.96 9.19 -18.74
CA PHE A 302 -1.82 7.92 -19.48
C PHE A 302 -2.99 7.67 -20.42
#